data_203cbf69bea4053c820a02f3c4046c19
#
_entry.id   203cbf69bea4053c820a02f3c4046c19
#
_cell.length_a   1.000
_cell.length_b   1.000
_cell.length_c   1.000
_cell.angle_alpha   90.00
_cell.angle_beta   90.00
_cell.angle_gamma   90.00
#
_symmetry.space_group_name_H-M   'P 1'
#
loop_
_entity.id
_entity.type
_entity.pdbx_description
1 polymer ?
#
loop_
_entity_poly.entity_id
_entity_poly.type
_entity_poly.pdbx_seq_one_letter_code
_entity_poly.pdbx_strand_id
1 'polypeptide(L)'
;MPQKFGYLAKIQYFCSMKKQPTYEELLQENKKLRTENSRKDERIAYLERMLFGSKSDKAPKVDSSDGPTLFDDFFKKACDEKDKAIEKAKEQIEKEAQTRRSRKPAKTQRPSEYRYAGLEERWHTEMPKDVNPDDYDVIGKDVTRTLHRDPAKFWVECTERPILRRKTDKNAAHPKIVQASAPVSVIGGNHVGADVLAQIIIDKYEHHLPEYRQVKMLNEMGVVLPVSTVNNWVHAVADKLYPLYESLGEDIRNSDYLQIDEVPWRIADGKGKCRHGYAWQFRDARPDSHGLYFYYLKGSRGGEIPRAQLKDYRGAIQTDGYKVYDYFEKQDGVTLLGCMAHIRRKFVEAERACPGVASKAIEYIELLYTQEENLRERKAPYEEVAKARKEKGLPIMDAMEAWMKAASTTTTPSDLLGKALDYAYKLWPRMRNYALDGRYHLDNNDVERGQRPSVMGRKNYLFSHDDKGAEDNAVFYSLLESCDVVQLNPLDWLTDVLGRLRDNMDEDEIIQLLPYQYKKSRE
;
A
#
# COMPACT_ATOMS: atom_id res chain seq x y z
N MET A 1 69.16 -29.88 22.29
CA MET A 1 69.17 -29.76 20.81
C MET A 1 67.94 -30.40 20.25
N PRO A 2 66.89 -29.61 19.88
CA PRO A 2 66.04 -29.91 18.76
C PRO A 2 65.52 -28.61 18.08
N GLN A 3 66.37 -27.92 17.32
CA GLN A 3 65.96 -26.75 16.53
C GLN A 3 66.44 -26.78 15.09
N LYS A 4 67.02 -27.85 14.60
CA LYS A 4 67.52 -27.94 13.22
C LYS A 4 66.61 -28.72 12.25
N PHE A 5 65.57 -29.42 12.71
CA PHE A 5 64.69 -30.19 11.84
C PHE A 5 63.56 -29.39 11.26
N GLY A 6 63.18 -28.24 11.83
CA GLY A 6 62.08 -27.40 11.31
C GLY A 6 62.40 -26.60 10.05
N TYR A 7 63.65 -26.32 9.78
CA TYR A 7 64.07 -25.53 8.61
C TYR A 7 64.13 -26.34 7.32
N LEU A 8 64.53 -27.62 7.40
CA LEU A 8 64.56 -28.49 6.21
C LEU A 8 63.15 -28.87 5.70
N ALA A 9 62.18 -29.04 6.57
CA ALA A 9 60.80 -29.30 6.21
C ALA A 9 60.14 -28.08 5.56
N LYS A 10 60.49 -26.86 5.97
CA LYS A 10 60.02 -25.61 5.32
C LYS A 10 60.65 -25.39 3.96
N ILE A 11 61.93 -25.78 3.75
CA ILE A 11 62.58 -25.65 2.44
C ILE A 11 62.06 -26.71 1.47
N GLN A 12 61.72 -27.92 1.91
CA GLN A 12 61.08 -28.92 1.07
C GLN A 12 59.64 -28.54 0.69
N TYR A 13 58.92 -27.85 1.55
CA TYR A 13 57.60 -27.29 1.25
C TYR A 13 57.69 -26.15 0.21
N PHE A 14 58.75 -25.34 0.22
CA PHE A 14 58.94 -24.28 -0.78
C PHE A 14 59.47 -24.81 -2.11
N CYS A 15 60.17 -25.94 -2.18
CA CYS A 15 60.64 -26.56 -3.42
C CYS A 15 59.55 -27.39 -4.13
N SER A 16 58.42 -27.67 -3.49
CA SER A 16 57.25 -28.27 -4.15
C SER A 16 56.31 -27.23 -4.75
N MET A 17 56.72 -25.97 -4.84
CA MET A 17 55.91 -24.92 -5.47
C MET A 17 55.84 -25.15 -6.99
N LYS A 18 54.63 -25.42 -7.40
CA LYS A 18 53.98 -25.41 -8.67
C LYS A 18 54.73 -24.65 -9.76
N LYS A 19 54.81 -25.28 -10.96
CA LYS A 19 55.14 -24.58 -12.20
C LYS A 19 54.60 -23.16 -12.16
N GLN A 20 55.46 -22.19 -12.47
CA GLN A 20 54.97 -20.82 -12.65
C GLN A 20 53.84 -20.86 -13.69
N PRO A 21 52.68 -20.26 -13.41
CA PRO A 21 51.58 -20.30 -14.32
C PRO A 21 51.98 -19.66 -15.67
N THR A 22 51.53 -20.22 -16.75
CA THR A 22 51.76 -19.67 -18.08
C THR A 22 51.02 -18.35 -18.23
N TYR A 23 51.44 -17.53 -19.17
CA TYR A 23 50.77 -16.26 -19.49
C TYR A 23 49.28 -16.45 -19.75
N GLU A 24 48.88 -17.54 -20.42
CA GLU A 24 47.49 -17.89 -20.70
C GLU A 24 46.72 -18.25 -19.43
N GLU A 25 47.30 -18.98 -18.47
CA GLU A 25 46.67 -19.30 -17.20
C GLU A 25 46.48 -18.04 -16.36
N LEU A 26 47.46 -17.13 -16.34
CA LEU A 26 47.34 -15.84 -15.66
C LEU A 26 46.29 -14.94 -16.34
N LEU A 27 46.13 -15.01 -17.65
CA LEU A 27 45.12 -14.27 -18.39
C LEU A 27 43.70 -14.77 -18.05
N GLN A 28 43.53 -16.10 -17.97
CA GLN A 28 42.28 -16.73 -17.59
C GLN A 28 41.93 -16.42 -16.12
N GLU A 29 42.90 -16.48 -15.24
CA GLU A 29 42.69 -16.16 -13.81
C GLU A 29 42.37 -14.68 -13.64
N ASN A 30 43.02 -13.78 -14.37
CA ASN A 30 42.70 -12.35 -14.37
C ASN A 30 41.29 -12.07 -14.91
N LYS A 31 40.88 -12.79 -15.95
CA LYS A 31 39.53 -12.70 -16.48
C LYS A 31 38.47 -13.18 -15.45
N LYS A 32 38.77 -14.29 -14.76
CA LYS A 32 37.93 -14.84 -13.69
C LYS A 32 37.83 -13.88 -12.50
N LEU A 33 38.95 -13.30 -12.07
CA LEU A 33 38.99 -12.32 -10.98
C LEU A 33 38.28 -11.02 -11.33
N ARG A 34 38.36 -10.56 -12.59
CA ARG A 34 37.61 -9.38 -13.05
C ARG A 34 36.11 -9.63 -13.03
N THR A 35 35.65 -10.81 -13.47
CA THR A 35 34.24 -11.20 -13.40
C THR A 35 33.75 -11.30 -11.96
N GLU A 36 34.58 -11.86 -11.07
CA GLU A 36 34.28 -11.97 -9.64
C GLU A 36 34.24 -10.59 -8.94
N ASN A 37 35.13 -9.68 -9.30
CA ASN A 37 35.11 -8.30 -8.81
C ASN A 37 33.89 -7.53 -9.33
N SER A 38 33.57 -7.65 -10.60
CA SER A 38 32.34 -7.04 -11.16
C SER A 38 31.08 -7.51 -10.40
N ARG A 39 30.99 -8.82 -10.06
CA ARG A 39 29.90 -9.36 -9.24
C ARG A 39 29.90 -8.81 -7.81
N LYS A 40 31.07 -8.54 -7.23
CA LYS A 40 31.20 -7.92 -5.90
C LYS A 40 30.77 -6.46 -5.95
N ASP A 41 31.13 -5.73 -7.00
CA ASP A 41 30.74 -4.32 -7.17
C ASP A 41 29.23 -4.18 -7.41
N GLU A 42 28.61 -5.05 -8.20
CA GLU A 42 27.17 -5.13 -8.36
C GLU A 42 26.45 -5.45 -7.05
N ARG A 43 27.04 -6.34 -6.24
CA ARG A 43 26.52 -6.67 -4.93
C ARG A 43 26.64 -5.52 -3.93
N ILE A 44 27.73 -4.77 -3.97
CA ILE A 44 27.91 -3.54 -3.15
C ILE A 44 26.87 -2.50 -3.58
N ALA A 45 26.71 -2.23 -4.88
CA ALA A 45 25.72 -1.31 -5.39
C ALA A 45 24.27 -1.72 -5.08
N TYR A 46 24.01 -3.04 -5.01
CA TYR A 46 22.72 -3.57 -4.56
C TYR A 46 22.51 -3.34 -3.06
N LEU A 47 23.52 -3.63 -2.23
CA LEU A 47 23.46 -3.44 -0.78
C LEU A 47 23.34 -1.95 -0.41
N GLU A 48 24.02 -1.08 -1.12
CA GLU A 48 23.90 0.37 -0.96
C GLU A 48 22.50 0.86 -1.29
N ARG A 49 21.86 0.35 -2.38
CA ARG A 49 20.46 0.63 -2.68
C ARG A 49 19.48 0.07 -1.65
N MET A 50 19.76 -1.09 -1.08
CA MET A 50 18.94 -1.67 0.00
C MET A 50 19.03 -0.88 1.30
N LEU A 51 20.19 -0.30 1.59
CA LEU A 51 20.43 0.48 2.81
C LEU A 51 19.98 1.94 2.68
N PHE A 52 20.13 2.53 1.51
CA PHE A 52 19.96 3.97 1.28
C PHE A 52 18.93 4.34 0.21
N GLY A 53 18.45 3.39 -0.60
CA GLY A 53 17.47 3.62 -1.66
C GLY A 53 16.02 3.50 -1.19
N SER A 54 15.11 4.17 -1.89
CA SER A 54 13.68 3.94 -1.72
C SER A 54 13.36 2.47 -2.00
N LYS A 55 12.62 1.81 -1.11
CA LYS A 55 12.21 0.40 -1.25
C LYS A 55 11.29 0.22 -2.46
N SER A 56 11.88 0.00 -3.63
CA SER A 56 11.18 -0.43 -4.82
C SER A 56 11.40 -1.93 -5.00
N ASP A 57 10.32 -2.70 -5.13
CA ASP A 57 10.39 -4.14 -5.40
C ASP A 57 10.87 -4.48 -6.84
N LYS A 58 11.21 -3.47 -7.64
CA LYS A 58 11.77 -3.68 -8.97
C LYS A 58 13.26 -3.98 -8.86
N ALA A 59 13.66 -5.21 -9.21
CA ALA A 59 15.07 -5.56 -9.36
C ALA A 59 15.73 -4.73 -10.47
N PRO A 60 17.01 -4.37 -10.35
CA PRO A 60 17.76 -3.80 -11.48
C PRO A 60 17.79 -4.84 -12.61
N LYS A 61 17.65 -4.39 -13.86
CA LYS A 61 17.90 -5.23 -15.03
C LYS A 61 19.33 -5.73 -14.96
N VAL A 62 19.50 -7.04 -14.86
CA VAL A 62 20.81 -7.68 -15.01
C VAL A 62 21.00 -7.93 -16.49
N ASP A 63 22.06 -7.37 -17.08
CA ASP A 63 22.46 -7.73 -18.44
C ASP A 63 22.93 -9.20 -18.43
N SER A 64 22.18 -10.07 -19.08
CA SER A 64 22.44 -11.50 -19.19
C SER A 64 23.53 -11.78 -20.23
N SER A 65 24.74 -11.20 -20.07
CA SER A 65 25.88 -11.38 -21.01
C SER A 65 26.84 -12.50 -20.60
N ASP A 66 26.60 -13.22 -19.52
CA ASP A 66 27.44 -14.34 -19.13
C ASP A 66 26.91 -15.65 -19.71
N GLY A 67 27.77 -16.37 -20.43
CA GLY A 67 27.48 -17.60 -21.18
C GLY A 67 26.88 -18.73 -20.33
N PRO A 68 26.34 -19.77 -20.97
CA PRO A 68 25.54 -20.79 -20.35
C PRO A 68 26.27 -21.50 -19.19
N THR A 69 25.58 -21.60 -18.06
CA THR A 69 26.05 -22.40 -16.92
C THR A 69 25.71 -23.87 -17.16
N LEU A 70 26.38 -24.79 -16.42
CA LEU A 70 26.10 -26.25 -16.46
C LEU A 70 24.60 -26.57 -16.23
N PHE A 71 23.86 -25.67 -15.57
CA PHE A 71 22.42 -25.78 -15.32
C PHE A 71 21.58 -25.38 -16.52
N ASP A 72 22.02 -24.40 -17.33
CA ASP A 72 21.24 -23.93 -18.49
C ASP A 72 21.07 -25.01 -19.54
N ASP A 73 22.08 -25.85 -19.75
CA ASP A 73 22.01 -26.96 -20.70
C ASP A 73 21.08 -28.09 -20.24
N PHE A 74 21.01 -28.34 -18.94
CA PHE A 74 20.08 -29.31 -18.36
C PHE A 74 18.63 -28.82 -18.44
N PHE A 75 18.40 -27.55 -18.13
CA PHE A 75 17.09 -26.92 -18.18
C PHE A 75 16.59 -26.70 -19.61
N LYS A 76 17.48 -26.42 -20.56
CA LYS A 76 17.16 -26.30 -21.98
C LYS A 76 16.49 -27.56 -22.54
N LYS A 77 17.01 -28.75 -22.22
CA LYS A 77 16.43 -30.04 -22.65
C LYS A 77 15.04 -30.31 -22.07
N ALA A 78 14.73 -29.82 -20.88
CA ALA A 78 13.43 -30.00 -20.24
C ALA A 78 12.36 -29.03 -20.76
N CYS A 79 12.76 -27.94 -21.39
CA CYS A 79 11.90 -26.83 -21.83
C CYS A 79 11.72 -26.70 -23.33
N ASP A 80 12.54 -27.38 -24.14
CA ASP A 80 12.65 -27.20 -25.60
C ASP A 80 11.33 -27.26 -26.41
N GLU A 81 10.33 -28.01 -25.95
CA GLU A 81 9.02 -28.08 -26.64
C GLU A 81 8.13 -26.85 -26.33
N LYS A 82 8.31 -26.23 -25.18
CA LYS A 82 7.52 -25.06 -24.76
C LYS A 82 8.21 -23.73 -25.07
N ASP A 83 9.53 -23.72 -25.28
CA ASP A 83 10.34 -22.52 -25.55
C ASP A 83 9.93 -21.80 -26.82
N LYS A 84 9.49 -22.51 -27.87
CA LYS A 84 9.00 -21.88 -29.10
C LYS A 84 7.73 -21.03 -28.92
N ALA A 85 6.86 -21.43 -28.01
CA ALA A 85 5.66 -20.65 -27.70
C ALA A 85 5.99 -19.44 -26.85
N ILE A 86 6.98 -19.58 -25.94
CA ILE A 86 7.47 -18.50 -25.08
C ILE A 86 8.27 -17.49 -25.87
N GLU A 87 9.17 -17.93 -26.77
CA GLU A 87 9.91 -17.02 -27.64
C GLU A 87 8.96 -16.16 -28.48
N LYS A 88 7.89 -16.76 -29.03
CA LYS A 88 6.86 -15.98 -29.73
C LYS A 88 6.13 -15.00 -28.82
N ALA A 89 5.81 -15.40 -27.58
CA ALA A 89 5.16 -14.53 -26.61
C ALA A 89 6.12 -13.42 -26.13
N LYS A 90 7.41 -13.75 -25.89
CA LYS A 90 8.46 -12.78 -25.56
C LYS A 90 8.62 -11.74 -26.67
N GLU A 91 8.84 -12.20 -27.92
CA GLU A 91 8.99 -11.30 -29.05
C GLU A 91 7.80 -10.36 -29.24
N GLN A 92 6.58 -10.86 -29.00
CA GLN A 92 5.38 -10.04 -29.10
C GLN A 92 5.29 -9.00 -27.97
N ILE A 93 5.55 -9.41 -26.71
CA ILE A 93 5.56 -8.53 -25.55
C ILE A 93 6.69 -7.50 -25.68
N GLU A 94 7.88 -7.90 -26.12
CA GLU A 94 9.01 -6.99 -26.35
C GLU A 94 8.77 -6.03 -27.51
N LYS A 95 8.18 -6.48 -28.62
CA LYS A 95 7.78 -5.59 -29.73
C LYS A 95 6.74 -4.56 -29.28
N GLU A 96 5.75 -4.98 -28.50
CA GLU A 96 4.76 -4.09 -27.91
C GLU A 96 5.41 -3.07 -26.95
N ALA A 97 6.40 -3.50 -26.13
CA ALA A 97 7.17 -2.63 -25.25
C ALA A 97 8.15 -1.69 -25.98
N GLN A 98 8.77 -2.13 -27.07
CA GLN A 98 9.66 -1.31 -27.91
C GLN A 98 8.90 -0.24 -28.68
N THR A 99 7.70 -0.56 -29.17
CA THR A 99 6.81 0.41 -29.83
C THR A 99 6.40 1.53 -28.86
N ARG A 100 6.37 1.26 -27.56
CA ARG A 100 6.16 2.22 -26.48
C ARG A 100 7.35 3.13 -26.23
N ARG A 101 8.57 2.58 -26.17
CA ARG A 101 9.79 3.37 -25.92
C ARG A 101 10.08 4.39 -27.01
N SER A 102 9.58 4.15 -28.24
CA SER A 102 9.70 5.10 -29.34
C SER A 102 8.73 6.28 -29.27
N ARG A 103 7.64 6.17 -28.51
CA ARG A 103 6.78 7.31 -28.16
C ARG A 103 7.44 8.04 -26.98
N LYS A 104 8.25 9.06 -27.29
CA LYS A 104 8.66 10.04 -26.25
C LYS A 104 7.38 10.50 -25.57
N PRO A 105 7.29 10.45 -24.23
CA PRO A 105 6.17 11.08 -23.54
C PRO A 105 6.17 12.52 -24.02
N ALA A 106 5.04 12.96 -24.56
CA ALA A 106 4.84 14.38 -24.81
C ALA A 106 5.15 15.04 -23.48
N LYS A 107 6.14 15.95 -23.45
CA LYS A 107 6.35 16.84 -22.33
C LYS A 107 5.09 17.69 -22.25
N THR A 108 4.08 17.21 -21.58
CA THR A 108 3.02 18.05 -21.05
C THR A 108 3.71 18.92 -20.00
N GLN A 109 4.28 20.02 -20.45
CA GLN A 109 4.44 21.15 -19.55
C GLN A 109 3.03 21.47 -19.10
N ARG A 110 2.66 20.99 -17.90
CA ARG A 110 1.46 21.49 -17.23
C ARG A 110 1.71 22.99 -17.06
N PRO A 111 0.83 23.85 -17.60
CA PRO A 111 0.97 25.30 -17.40
C PRO A 111 1.11 25.56 -15.89
N SER A 112 1.93 26.52 -15.51
CA SER A 112 2.11 26.92 -14.10
C SER A 112 0.78 27.27 -13.41
N GLU A 113 -0.22 27.65 -14.18
CA GLU A 113 -1.59 27.92 -13.76
C GLU A 113 -2.30 26.75 -13.06
N TYR A 114 -2.00 25.51 -13.42
CA TYR A 114 -2.60 24.33 -12.78
C TYR A 114 -2.01 23.98 -11.42
N ARG A 115 -0.86 24.55 -11.05
CA ARG A 115 -0.19 24.21 -9.78
C ARG A 115 -0.97 24.68 -8.55
N TYR A 116 -1.77 25.73 -8.70
CA TYR A 116 -2.56 26.36 -7.63
C TYR A 116 -4.06 26.37 -7.95
N ALA A 117 -4.52 25.54 -8.86
CA ALA A 117 -5.92 25.45 -9.22
C ALA A 117 -6.78 25.13 -7.99
N GLY A 118 -7.85 25.91 -7.79
CA GLY A 118 -8.78 25.75 -6.67
C GLY A 118 -8.44 26.58 -5.42
N LEU A 119 -7.33 27.32 -5.41
CA LEU A 119 -7.04 28.26 -4.33
C LEU A 119 -7.61 29.66 -4.64
N GLU A 120 -7.98 30.41 -3.59
CA GLU A 120 -8.37 31.81 -3.70
C GLU A 120 -7.22 32.64 -4.29
N GLU A 121 -7.49 33.40 -5.37
CA GLU A 121 -6.52 34.32 -5.95
C GLU A 121 -6.80 35.74 -5.48
N ARG A 122 -5.85 36.37 -4.80
CA ARG A 122 -5.89 37.76 -4.38
C ARG A 122 -5.04 38.60 -5.35
N TRP A 123 -5.70 39.44 -6.14
CA TRP A 123 -5.06 40.23 -7.19
C TRP A 123 -4.68 41.60 -6.69
N HIS A 124 -3.46 42.03 -7.03
CA HIS A 124 -3.08 43.42 -6.93
C HIS A 124 -2.26 43.80 -8.16
N THR A 125 -2.32 45.08 -8.55
CA THR A 125 -1.59 45.59 -9.71
C THR A 125 -0.50 46.54 -9.22
N GLU A 126 0.75 46.26 -9.58
CA GLU A 126 1.87 47.16 -9.34
C GLU A 126 2.11 48.00 -10.59
N MET A 127 2.05 49.32 -10.41
CA MET A 127 2.41 50.26 -11.44
C MET A 127 3.85 50.79 -11.19
N PRO A 128 4.63 51.05 -12.26
CA PRO A 128 5.95 51.65 -12.11
C PRO A 128 5.87 52.98 -11.34
N LYS A 129 6.76 53.20 -10.37
CA LYS A 129 6.70 54.35 -9.45
C LYS A 129 6.91 55.71 -10.11
N ASP A 130 7.62 55.73 -11.26
CA ASP A 130 8.06 56.97 -11.94
C ASP A 130 7.31 57.18 -13.28
N VAL A 131 6.12 56.59 -13.43
CA VAL A 131 5.33 56.68 -14.66
C VAL A 131 3.96 57.27 -14.36
N ASN A 132 3.59 58.31 -15.09
CA ASN A 132 2.22 58.82 -15.07
C ASN A 132 1.34 57.89 -15.93
N PRO A 133 0.32 57.21 -15.35
CA PRO A 133 -0.51 56.25 -16.09
C PRO A 133 -1.24 56.84 -17.30
N ASP A 134 -1.51 58.14 -17.28
CA ASP A 134 -2.23 58.83 -18.35
C ASP A 134 -1.39 59.01 -19.63
N ASP A 135 -0.07 58.84 -19.55
CA ASP A 135 0.85 59.00 -20.67
C ASP A 135 1.21 57.70 -21.38
N TYR A 136 0.65 56.55 -20.91
CA TYR A 136 1.01 55.20 -21.42
C TYR A 136 -0.19 54.29 -21.63
N ASP A 137 -0.17 53.60 -22.76
CA ASP A 137 -1.13 52.51 -23.04
C ASP A 137 -0.62 51.18 -22.50
N VAL A 138 -1.52 50.39 -21.90
CA VAL A 138 -1.21 49.02 -21.46
C VAL A 138 -1.18 48.10 -22.66
N ILE A 139 -0.01 47.68 -23.12
CA ILE A 139 0.20 46.80 -24.27
C ILE A 139 0.33 45.33 -23.89
N GLY A 140 0.40 45.01 -22.59
CA GLY A 140 0.47 43.65 -22.05
C GLY A 140 0.56 43.64 -20.53
N LYS A 141 0.44 42.46 -19.93
CA LYS A 141 0.65 42.25 -18.49
C LYS A 141 1.43 40.98 -18.25
N ASP A 142 2.35 41.03 -17.31
CA ASP A 142 3.03 39.88 -16.75
C ASP A 142 2.40 39.54 -15.39
N VAL A 143 2.25 38.29 -15.07
CA VAL A 143 1.58 37.81 -13.85
C VAL A 143 2.51 36.90 -13.08
N THR A 144 2.99 37.37 -11.94
CA THR A 144 3.72 36.55 -10.98
C THR A 144 2.74 35.99 -9.95
N ARG A 145 2.72 34.66 -9.77
CA ARG A 145 1.87 33.99 -8.79
C ARG A 145 2.72 33.45 -7.65
N THR A 146 2.54 34.00 -6.46
CA THR A 146 3.25 33.58 -5.24
C THR A 146 2.28 32.89 -4.30
N LEU A 147 2.63 31.67 -3.87
CA LEU A 147 1.82 30.94 -2.89
C LEU A 147 2.05 31.50 -1.49
N HIS A 148 0.98 31.89 -0.83
CA HIS A 148 0.96 32.32 0.57
C HIS A 148 0.06 31.39 1.39
N ARG A 149 0.16 31.44 2.72
CA ARG A 149 -0.76 30.79 3.65
C ARG A 149 -1.12 31.75 4.78
N ASP A 150 -2.38 31.73 5.20
CA ASP A 150 -2.77 32.29 6.48
C ASP A 150 -2.59 31.22 7.58
N PRO A 151 -2.13 31.53 8.77
CA PRO A 151 -2.11 30.61 9.90
C PRO A 151 -3.52 30.10 10.21
N ALA A 152 -3.63 28.85 10.69
CA ALA A 152 -4.90 28.33 11.17
C ALA A 152 -5.46 29.22 12.30
N LYS A 153 -6.75 29.55 12.20
CA LYS A 153 -7.45 30.38 13.18
C LYS A 153 -8.51 29.54 13.86
N PHE A 154 -8.59 29.66 15.19
CA PHE A 154 -9.68 29.12 15.98
C PHE A 154 -10.60 30.24 16.43
N TRP A 155 -11.88 29.98 16.51
CA TRP A 155 -12.88 30.91 17.06
C TRP A 155 -13.86 30.14 17.93
N VAL A 156 -14.59 30.87 18.77
CA VAL A 156 -15.67 30.33 19.60
C VAL A 156 -16.98 30.91 19.09
N GLU A 157 -17.88 30.03 18.63
CA GLU A 157 -19.23 30.42 18.28
C GLU A 157 -20.10 30.45 19.56
N CYS A 158 -20.67 31.63 19.82
CA CYS A 158 -21.50 31.86 21.01
C CYS A 158 -22.99 31.92 20.62
N THR A 159 -23.76 30.91 20.99
CA THR A 159 -25.20 30.87 20.74
C THR A 159 -25.95 31.33 22.01
N GLU A 160 -26.52 32.52 21.97
CA GLU A 160 -27.38 33.02 23.04
C GLU A 160 -28.80 32.51 22.89
N ARG A 161 -29.37 31.96 23.92
CA ARG A 161 -30.73 31.43 23.94
C ARG A 161 -31.52 32.09 25.07
N PRO A 162 -32.29 33.16 24.78
CA PRO A 162 -33.09 33.85 25.78
C PRO A 162 -34.14 32.93 26.41
N ILE A 163 -34.29 33.05 27.73
CA ILE A 163 -35.38 32.42 28.46
C ILE A 163 -36.55 33.40 28.47
N LEU A 164 -37.64 33.04 27.82
CA LEU A 164 -38.78 33.91 27.63
C LEU A 164 -39.92 33.53 28.53
N ARG A 165 -40.49 34.57 29.21
CA ARG A 165 -41.74 34.46 29.95
C ARG A 165 -42.80 35.31 29.27
N ARG A 166 -44.03 34.76 29.14
CA ARG A 166 -45.14 35.50 28.56
C ARG A 166 -45.43 36.74 29.41
N LYS A 167 -45.60 37.90 28.81
CA LYS A 167 -45.82 39.17 29.51
C LYS A 167 -47.09 39.15 30.34
N THR A 168 -48.14 38.47 29.90
CA THR A 168 -49.43 38.27 30.60
C THR A 168 -49.27 37.43 31.86
N ASP A 169 -48.23 36.63 31.98
CA ASP A 169 -48.01 35.69 33.08
C ASP A 169 -47.10 36.27 34.18
N LYS A 170 -46.84 37.58 34.16
CA LYS A 170 -45.88 38.24 35.05
C LYS A 170 -46.15 37.98 36.56
N ASN A 171 -47.43 37.82 36.92
CA ASN A 171 -47.85 37.58 38.28
C ASN A 171 -48.52 36.19 38.49
N ALA A 172 -48.38 35.29 37.48
CA ALA A 172 -48.94 33.93 37.60
C ALA A 172 -48.11 33.08 38.56
N ALA A 173 -48.76 32.22 39.35
CA ALA A 173 -48.08 31.27 40.22
C ALA A 173 -47.23 30.27 39.47
N HIS A 174 -47.61 29.95 38.21
CA HIS A 174 -46.88 29.07 37.27
C HIS A 174 -46.77 29.73 35.89
N PRO A 175 -45.81 30.65 35.70
CA PRO A 175 -45.63 31.31 34.39
C PRO A 175 -45.16 30.33 33.33
N LYS A 176 -45.66 30.46 32.10
CA LYS A 176 -45.19 29.69 30.97
C LYS A 176 -43.83 30.23 30.52
N ILE A 177 -42.81 29.40 30.71
CA ILE A 177 -41.44 29.68 30.28
C ILE A 177 -41.17 28.94 28.96
N VAL A 178 -40.54 29.60 27.99
CA VAL A 178 -40.15 29.05 26.68
C VAL A 178 -38.69 29.43 26.40
N GLN A 179 -37.94 28.48 25.95
CA GLN A 179 -36.53 28.66 25.51
C GLN A 179 -36.28 27.84 24.25
N ALA A 180 -35.43 28.33 23.35
CA ALA A 180 -34.98 27.57 22.21
C ALA A 180 -34.18 26.31 22.63
N SER A 181 -34.27 25.25 21.84
CA SER A 181 -33.49 24.04 22.07
C SER A 181 -31.98 24.33 22.02
N ALA A 182 -31.22 23.57 22.79
CA ALA A 182 -29.75 23.66 22.72
C ALA A 182 -29.25 23.20 21.35
N PRO A 183 -28.16 23.79 20.83
CA PRO A 183 -27.47 23.24 19.68
C PRO A 183 -27.08 21.77 19.93
N VAL A 184 -27.23 20.95 18.88
CA VAL A 184 -26.87 19.53 18.99
C VAL A 184 -25.34 19.44 19.04
N SER A 185 -24.80 18.77 20.05
CA SER A 185 -23.40 18.48 20.17
C SER A 185 -22.99 17.39 19.18
N VAL A 186 -21.84 17.51 18.53
CA VAL A 186 -21.29 16.49 17.62
C VAL A 186 -20.99 15.20 18.38
N ILE A 187 -20.35 15.33 19.55
CA ILE A 187 -20.09 14.25 20.51
C ILE A 187 -20.69 14.62 21.86
N GLY A 188 -21.37 13.69 22.51
CA GLY A 188 -22.17 13.95 23.71
C GLY A 188 -21.40 14.71 24.79
N GLY A 189 -22.06 15.79 25.32
CA GLY A 189 -21.53 16.58 26.42
C GLY A 189 -20.35 17.51 26.11
N ASN A 190 -19.92 17.62 24.85
CA ASN A 190 -18.81 18.49 24.43
C ASN A 190 -19.28 19.56 23.44
N HIS A 191 -18.74 20.76 23.56
CA HIS A 191 -18.99 21.88 22.64
C HIS A 191 -17.78 22.12 21.77
N VAL A 192 -17.48 21.16 20.88
CA VAL A 192 -16.41 21.21 19.89
C VAL A 192 -17.02 21.02 18.50
N GLY A 193 -16.56 21.79 17.53
CA GLY A 193 -17.04 21.74 16.15
C GLY A 193 -16.62 20.45 15.43
N ALA A 194 -17.40 20.04 14.45
CA ALA A 194 -17.09 18.89 13.59
C ALA A 194 -15.76 19.05 12.84
N ASP A 195 -15.45 20.27 12.43
CA ASP A 195 -14.22 20.66 11.76
C ASP A 195 -12.98 20.44 12.62
N VAL A 196 -13.05 20.80 13.91
CA VAL A 196 -11.94 20.59 14.86
C VAL A 196 -11.75 19.10 15.14
N LEU A 197 -12.84 18.34 15.32
CA LEU A 197 -12.77 16.89 15.52
C LEU A 197 -12.21 16.18 14.28
N ALA A 198 -12.70 16.52 13.10
CA ALA A 198 -12.20 15.96 11.85
C ALA A 198 -10.70 16.24 11.66
N GLN A 199 -10.26 17.49 11.92
CA GLN A 199 -8.84 17.84 11.82
C GLN A 199 -7.96 17.01 12.77
N ILE A 200 -8.40 16.80 14.03
CA ILE A 200 -7.66 15.98 15.00
C ILE A 200 -7.51 14.54 14.50
N ILE A 201 -8.55 13.96 13.92
CA ILE A 201 -8.54 12.60 13.39
C ILE A 201 -7.61 12.52 12.17
N ILE A 202 -7.73 13.44 11.21
CA ILE A 202 -6.86 13.50 10.02
C ILE A 202 -5.41 13.69 10.42
N ASP A 203 -5.12 14.59 11.34
CA ASP A 203 -3.74 14.80 11.83
C ASP A 203 -3.15 13.54 12.46
N LYS A 204 -3.95 12.74 13.17
CA LYS A 204 -3.49 11.49 13.78
C LYS A 204 -3.29 10.38 12.75
N TYR A 205 -4.26 10.13 11.87
CA TYR A 205 -4.32 8.93 11.04
C TYR A 205 -3.70 9.12 9.65
N GLU A 206 -3.85 10.31 9.05
CA GLU A 206 -3.26 10.65 7.74
C GLU A 206 -1.86 11.30 7.87
N HIS A 207 -1.75 12.30 8.75
CA HIS A 207 -0.49 13.03 8.95
C HIS A 207 0.41 12.38 10.01
N HIS A 208 -0.08 11.32 10.68
CA HIS A 208 0.65 10.55 11.69
C HIS A 208 1.15 11.39 12.88
N LEU A 209 0.44 12.47 13.24
CA LEU A 209 0.76 13.32 14.38
C LEU A 209 0.17 12.74 15.67
N PRO A 210 0.99 12.30 16.63
CA PRO A 210 0.49 11.85 17.92
C PRO A 210 -0.28 12.95 18.66
N GLU A 211 -1.31 12.59 19.41
CA GLU A 211 -2.19 13.52 20.13
C GLU A 211 -1.41 14.53 20.99
N TYR A 212 -0.35 14.11 21.67
CA TYR A 212 0.45 15.04 22.49
C TYR A 212 1.15 16.14 21.68
N ARG A 213 1.52 15.86 20.41
CA ARG A 213 2.08 16.88 19.49
C ARG A 213 0.98 17.81 19.00
N GLN A 214 -0.20 17.30 18.70
CA GLN A 214 -1.35 18.12 18.32
C GLN A 214 -1.74 19.06 19.46
N VAL A 215 -1.82 18.56 20.70
CA VAL A 215 -2.10 19.39 21.89
C VAL A 215 -1.05 20.47 22.04
N LYS A 216 0.24 20.18 21.83
CA LYS A 216 1.28 21.21 21.85
C LYS A 216 1.03 22.28 20.79
N MET A 217 0.71 21.91 19.57
CA MET A 217 0.39 22.85 18.49
C MET A 217 -0.86 23.68 18.80
N LEU A 218 -1.93 23.07 19.34
CA LEU A 218 -3.14 23.76 19.78
C LEU A 218 -2.82 24.80 20.87
N ASN A 219 -2.02 24.43 21.86
CA ASN A 219 -1.59 25.34 22.93
C ASN A 219 -0.80 26.54 22.38
N GLU A 220 0.07 26.35 21.40
CA GLU A 220 0.82 27.42 20.72
C GLU A 220 -0.13 28.38 19.97
N MET A 221 -1.29 27.89 19.52
CA MET A 221 -2.35 28.69 18.87
C MET A 221 -3.39 29.27 19.88
N GLY A 222 -3.16 29.11 21.18
CA GLY A 222 -4.04 29.66 22.24
C GLY A 222 -5.19 28.74 22.66
N VAL A 223 -5.29 27.50 22.13
CA VAL A 223 -6.31 26.51 22.53
C VAL A 223 -5.72 25.56 23.57
N VAL A 224 -5.92 25.88 24.83
CA VAL A 224 -5.34 25.12 25.96
C VAL A 224 -6.20 23.90 26.31
N LEU A 225 -5.72 22.70 25.98
CA LEU A 225 -6.39 21.43 26.22
C LEU A 225 -5.43 20.41 26.84
N PRO A 226 -5.87 19.58 27.77
CA PRO A 226 -5.11 18.40 28.19
C PRO A 226 -5.15 17.29 27.12
N VAL A 227 -4.11 16.47 27.03
CA VAL A 227 -4.04 15.33 26.08
C VAL A 227 -5.20 14.36 26.31
N SER A 228 -5.62 14.13 27.56
CA SER A 228 -6.75 13.27 27.89
C SER A 228 -8.07 13.72 27.27
N THR A 229 -8.29 15.04 27.13
CA THR A 229 -9.50 15.56 26.47
C THR A 229 -9.49 15.20 24.99
N VAL A 230 -8.37 15.42 24.30
CA VAL A 230 -8.23 15.07 22.88
C VAL A 230 -8.37 13.55 22.67
N ASN A 231 -7.77 12.75 23.55
CA ASN A 231 -7.91 11.29 23.51
C ASN A 231 -9.37 10.85 23.69
N ASN A 232 -10.09 11.43 24.65
CA ASN A 232 -11.53 11.15 24.84
C ASN A 232 -12.36 11.55 23.61
N TRP A 233 -12.03 12.64 22.96
CA TRP A 233 -12.69 13.03 21.70
C TRP A 233 -12.44 12.02 20.59
N VAL A 234 -11.22 11.50 20.46
CA VAL A 234 -10.89 10.47 19.47
C VAL A 234 -11.76 9.22 19.70
N HIS A 235 -11.86 8.73 20.95
CA HIS A 235 -12.72 7.59 21.28
C HIS A 235 -14.21 7.88 20.98
N ALA A 236 -14.70 9.05 21.37
CA ALA A 236 -16.09 9.41 21.13
C ALA A 236 -16.42 9.56 19.63
N VAL A 237 -15.48 10.03 18.81
CA VAL A 237 -15.65 10.08 17.36
C VAL A 237 -15.65 8.67 16.76
N ALA A 238 -14.79 7.75 17.24
CA ALA A 238 -14.81 6.36 16.80
C ALA A 238 -16.15 5.69 17.10
N ASP A 239 -16.66 5.86 18.33
CA ASP A 239 -17.96 5.32 18.73
C ASP A 239 -19.10 5.89 17.86
N LYS A 240 -19.04 7.20 17.54
CA LYS A 240 -20.02 7.84 16.67
C LYS A 240 -19.98 7.33 15.24
N LEU A 241 -18.79 7.03 14.71
CA LEU A 241 -18.59 6.52 13.35
C LEU A 241 -18.81 4.99 13.26
N TYR A 242 -18.98 4.31 14.38
CA TYR A 242 -19.08 2.85 14.42
C TYR A 242 -20.18 2.27 13.51
N PRO A 243 -21.41 2.86 13.42
CA PRO A 243 -22.43 2.38 12.47
C PRO A 243 -21.99 2.44 11.00
N LEU A 244 -21.26 3.50 10.60
CA LEU A 244 -20.71 3.59 9.24
C LEU A 244 -19.63 2.52 9.00
N TYR A 245 -18.79 2.29 10.00
CA TYR A 245 -17.75 1.26 9.92
C TYR A 245 -18.34 -0.13 9.77
N GLU A 246 -19.41 -0.49 10.51
CA GLU A 246 -20.08 -1.78 10.36
C GLU A 246 -20.74 -1.93 9.00
N SER A 247 -21.46 -0.90 8.54
CA SER A 247 -22.12 -0.86 7.23
C SER A 247 -21.09 -0.98 6.09
N LEU A 248 -19.95 -0.26 6.16
CA LEU A 248 -18.85 -0.42 5.23
C LEU A 248 -18.29 -1.86 5.24
N GLY A 249 -18.09 -2.44 6.43
CA GLY A 249 -17.60 -3.79 6.60
C GLY A 249 -18.53 -4.84 5.97
N GLU A 250 -19.84 -4.67 6.11
CA GLU A 250 -20.83 -5.53 5.47
C GLU A 250 -20.78 -5.40 3.95
N ASP A 251 -20.78 -4.19 3.43
CA ASP A 251 -20.71 -3.92 1.99
C ASP A 251 -19.43 -4.52 1.36
N ILE A 252 -18.26 -4.32 2.00
CA ILE A 252 -16.99 -4.89 1.52
C ILE A 252 -17.03 -6.42 1.50
N ARG A 253 -17.55 -7.07 2.54
CA ARG A 253 -17.65 -8.54 2.61
C ARG A 253 -18.64 -9.12 1.58
N ASN A 254 -19.55 -8.33 1.07
CA ASN A 254 -20.50 -8.71 0.00
C ASN A 254 -19.90 -8.51 -1.42
N SER A 255 -18.68 -7.99 -1.55
CA SER A 255 -17.99 -7.89 -2.84
C SER A 255 -17.68 -9.28 -3.42
N ASP A 256 -17.81 -9.46 -4.73
CA ASP A 256 -17.50 -10.73 -5.42
C ASP A 256 -15.98 -10.95 -5.65
N TYR A 257 -15.13 -9.95 -5.31
CA TYR A 257 -13.68 -10.07 -5.37
C TYR A 257 -13.01 -9.30 -4.23
N LEU A 258 -12.38 -10.04 -3.34
CA LEU A 258 -11.67 -9.52 -2.17
C LEU A 258 -10.16 -9.78 -2.25
N GLN A 259 -9.38 -8.81 -1.81
CA GLN A 259 -8.00 -9.02 -1.36
C GLN A 259 -7.96 -8.99 0.17
N ILE A 260 -7.26 -9.96 0.78
CA ILE A 260 -7.22 -10.09 2.23
C ILE A 260 -5.76 -10.23 2.68
N ASP A 261 -5.43 -9.54 3.76
CA ASP A 261 -4.13 -9.64 4.42
C ASP A 261 -4.26 -9.28 5.91
N GLU A 262 -3.27 -9.58 6.73
CA GLU A 262 -3.24 -9.20 8.14
C GLU A 262 -2.02 -8.34 8.48
N VAL A 263 -2.24 -7.25 9.21
CA VAL A 263 -1.20 -6.32 9.65
C VAL A 263 -0.96 -6.41 11.16
N PRO A 264 0.30 -6.55 11.61
CA PRO A 264 0.60 -6.58 13.03
C PRO A 264 0.50 -5.18 13.65
N TRP A 265 -0.31 -5.05 14.70
CA TRP A 265 -0.37 -3.87 15.56
C TRP A 265 0.28 -4.14 16.91
N ARG A 266 0.75 -3.09 17.58
CA ARG A 266 1.30 -3.17 18.92
C ARG A 266 0.29 -2.63 19.92
N ILE A 267 -0.02 -3.40 20.94
CA ILE A 267 -0.99 -3.05 21.99
C ILE A 267 -0.29 -3.14 23.35
N ALA A 268 -0.41 -2.10 24.17
CA ALA A 268 0.14 -2.13 25.52
C ALA A 268 -0.57 -3.20 26.37
N ASP A 269 0.19 -3.87 27.21
CA ASP A 269 -0.29 -4.96 28.07
C ASP A 269 -0.62 -4.52 29.51
N GLY A 270 -0.55 -3.20 29.77
CA GLY A 270 -0.74 -2.62 31.09
C GLY A 270 0.43 -2.91 32.08
N LYS A 271 1.46 -3.65 31.67
CA LYS A 271 2.63 -4.03 32.49
C LYS A 271 3.94 -3.39 32.00
N GLY A 272 3.83 -2.32 31.22
CA GLY A 272 4.98 -1.62 30.62
C GLY A 272 5.59 -2.32 29.40
N LYS A 273 4.91 -3.33 28.85
CA LYS A 273 5.31 -4.03 27.61
C LYS A 273 4.19 -3.90 26.56
N CYS A 274 4.50 -4.26 25.34
CA CYS A 274 3.52 -4.35 24.27
C CYS A 274 3.45 -5.78 23.77
N ARG A 275 2.24 -6.28 23.56
CA ARG A 275 1.97 -7.51 22.81
C ARG A 275 1.76 -7.19 21.33
N HIS A 276 1.98 -8.17 20.48
CA HIS A 276 1.54 -8.11 19.10
C HIS A 276 0.08 -8.54 19.01
N GLY A 277 -0.73 -7.68 18.38
CA GLY A 277 -2.06 -8.03 17.90
C GLY A 277 -2.07 -7.92 16.39
N TYR A 278 -3.13 -8.44 15.76
CA TYR A 278 -3.30 -8.38 14.30
C TYR A 278 -4.66 -7.78 13.96
N ALA A 279 -4.66 -6.85 13.00
CA ALA A 279 -5.86 -6.42 12.32
C ALA A 279 -5.94 -7.12 10.97
N TRP A 280 -7.11 -7.60 10.61
CA TRP A 280 -7.41 -8.22 9.33
C TRP A 280 -7.95 -7.17 8.39
N GLN A 281 -7.36 -7.07 7.22
CA GLN A 281 -7.82 -6.13 6.20
C GLN A 281 -8.52 -6.89 5.08
N PHE A 282 -9.73 -6.47 4.77
CA PHE A 282 -10.53 -6.89 3.62
C PHE A 282 -10.64 -5.70 2.68
N ARG A 283 -10.20 -5.85 1.44
CA ARG A 283 -10.29 -4.84 0.42
C ARG A 283 -11.20 -5.31 -0.70
N ASP A 284 -12.15 -4.49 -1.08
CA ASP A 284 -12.88 -4.66 -2.33
C ASP A 284 -11.91 -4.42 -3.50
N ALA A 285 -11.63 -5.47 -4.26
CA ALA A 285 -10.66 -5.46 -5.35
C ALA A 285 -11.30 -5.32 -6.74
N ARG A 286 -12.60 -5.03 -6.78
CA ARG A 286 -13.30 -4.70 -8.04
C ARG A 286 -12.79 -3.39 -8.63
N PRO A 287 -12.95 -3.18 -9.95
CA PRO A 287 -12.56 -1.92 -10.60
C PRO A 287 -13.27 -0.69 -10.03
N ASP A 288 -14.50 -0.84 -9.60
CA ASP A 288 -15.33 0.15 -8.91
C ASP A 288 -15.30 -0.03 -7.39
N SER A 289 -14.14 -0.30 -6.85
CA SER A 289 -13.93 -0.57 -5.43
C SER A 289 -14.62 0.43 -4.51
N HIS A 290 -15.37 -0.09 -3.54
CA HIS A 290 -16.03 0.72 -2.51
C HIS A 290 -15.10 1.09 -1.36
N GLY A 291 -13.94 0.43 -1.24
CA GLY A 291 -12.95 0.74 -0.21
C GLY A 291 -12.32 -0.48 0.43
N LEU A 292 -12.01 -0.35 1.69
CA LEU A 292 -11.40 -1.41 2.49
C LEU A 292 -11.90 -1.37 3.94
N TYR A 293 -11.78 -2.51 4.61
CA TYR A 293 -12.28 -2.72 5.96
C TYR A 293 -11.21 -3.41 6.81
N PHE A 294 -10.78 -2.76 7.89
CA PHE A 294 -9.95 -3.36 8.92
C PHE A 294 -10.82 -3.95 10.01
N TYR A 295 -10.60 -5.20 10.34
CA TYR A 295 -11.28 -5.87 11.45
C TYR A 295 -10.28 -6.27 12.53
N TYR A 296 -10.55 -5.85 13.76
CA TYR A 296 -9.73 -6.19 14.92
C TYR A 296 -10.56 -6.94 15.96
N LEU A 297 -10.07 -8.09 16.42
CA LEU A 297 -10.70 -8.83 17.51
C LEU A 297 -9.63 -9.36 18.46
N LYS A 298 -9.40 -8.63 19.55
CA LYS A 298 -8.43 -8.99 20.61
C LYS A 298 -7.04 -9.34 20.09
N GLY A 299 -6.71 -8.90 18.88
CA GLY A 299 -5.44 -9.13 18.22
C GLY A 299 -5.19 -10.56 17.75
N SER A 300 -6.22 -11.38 17.58
CA SER A 300 -6.06 -12.74 17.06
C SER A 300 -5.55 -12.74 15.61
N ARG A 301 -4.60 -13.66 15.32
CA ARG A 301 -4.16 -14.03 13.97
C ARG A 301 -4.77 -15.38 13.54
N GLY A 302 -5.71 -15.88 14.26
CA GLY A 302 -6.32 -17.20 14.04
C GLY A 302 -7.24 -17.22 12.84
N GLY A 303 -7.33 -18.38 12.20
CA GLY A 303 -8.22 -18.60 11.04
C GLY A 303 -9.71 -18.51 11.36
N GLU A 304 -10.08 -18.47 12.62
CA GLU A 304 -11.46 -18.22 13.05
C GLU A 304 -11.98 -16.85 12.60
N ILE A 305 -11.10 -15.84 12.51
CA ILE A 305 -11.49 -14.49 12.11
C ILE A 305 -11.99 -14.46 10.65
N PRO A 306 -11.15 -14.78 9.61
CA PRO A 306 -11.64 -14.72 8.25
C PRO A 306 -12.77 -15.73 7.99
N ARG A 307 -12.81 -16.88 8.68
CA ARG A 307 -13.92 -17.83 8.57
C ARG A 307 -15.24 -17.27 9.08
N ALA A 308 -15.22 -16.54 10.20
CA ALA A 308 -16.41 -15.91 10.73
C ALA A 308 -16.89 -14.75 9.84
N GLN A 309 -15.93 -13.92 9.37
CA GLN A 309 -16.23 -12.76 8.52
C GLN A 309 -16.75 -13.16 7.13
N LEU A 310 -16.33 -14.32 6.60
CA LEU A 310 -16.64 -14.79 5.25
C LEU A 310 -17.36 -16.15 5.24
N LYS A 311 -18.21 -16.42 6.23
CA LYS A 311 -18.86 -17.71 6.44
C LYS A 311 -19.62 -18.19 5.20
N ASP A 312 -20.39 -17.34 4.58
CA ASP A 312 -21.25 -17.65 3.42
C ASP A 312 -20.76 -16.97 2.13
N TYR A 313 -19.50 -16.52 2.14
CA TYR A 313 -18.91 -15.79 1.02
C TYR A 313 -18.87 -16.62 -0.25
N ARG A 314 -19.16 -15.98 -1.36
CA ARG A 314 -19.01 -16.50 -2.72
C ARG A 314 -18.30 -15.48 -3.58
N GLY A 315 -17.25 -15.89 -4.30
CA GLY A 315 -16.48 -15.01 -5.14
C GLY A 315 -14.98 -15.33 -5.11
N ALA A 316 -14.16 -14.40 -5.51
CA ALA A 316 -12.71 -14.55 -5.51
C ALA A 316 -12.08 -13.96 -4.25
N ILE A 317 -11.11 -14.67 -3.68
CA ILE A 317 -10.29 -14.21 -2.55
C ILE A 317 -8.82 -14.28 -2.96
N GLN A 318 -8.12 -13.17 -2.94
CA GLN A 318 -6.69 -13.09 -3.22
C GLN A 318 -5.88 -12.83 -1.95
N THR A 319 -4.84 -13.66 -1.72
CA THR A 319 -4.04 -13.65 -0.49
C THR A 319 -2.55 -13.90 -0.75
N ASP A 320 -1.71 -13.72 0.27
CA ASP A 320 -0.28 -14.01 0.25
C ASP A 320 0.07 -15.52 0.29
N GLY A 321 -0.90 -16.38 0.47
CA GLY A 321 -0.72 -17.84 0.62
C GLY A 321 -0.47 -18.28 2.08
N TYR A 322 -0.81 -17.46 3.07
CA TYR A 322 -0.84 -17.93 4.45
C TYR A 322 -1.87 -19.06 4.60
N LYS A 323 -1.44 -20.17 5.22
CA LYS A 323 -2.21 -21.43 5.31
C LYS A 323 -3.59 -21.31 5.96
N VAL A 324 -3.86 -20.22 6.65
CA VAL A 324 -5.17 -19.93 7.25
C VAL A 324 -6.27 -19.85 6.17
N TYR A 325 -5.91 -19.42 4.98
CA TYR A 325 -6.82 -19.27 3.85
C TYR A 325 -7.10 -20.61 3.11
N ASP A 326 -6.35 -21.68 3.39
CA ASP A 326 -6.57 -23.01 2.77
C ASP A 326 -7.96 -23.58 3.07
N TYR A 327 -8.61 -23.09 4.12
CA TYR A 327 -9.99 -23.43 4.44
C TYR A 327 -10.95 -23.10 3.29
N PHE A 328 -10.74 -21.96 2.64
CA PHE A 328 -11.62 -21.46 1.60
C PHE A 328 -11.51 -22.24 0.27
N GLU A 329 -10.47 -23.04 0.05
CA GLU A 329 -10.40 -23.93 -1.12
C GLU A 329 -11.51 -24.99 -1.15
N LYS A 330 -12.07 -25.30 0.03
CA LYS A 330 -13.12 -26.30 0.19
C LYS A 330 -14.52 -25.69 0.28
N GLN A 331 -14.61 -24.37 0.25
CA GLN A 331 -15.89 -23.67 0.32
C GLN A 331 -16.45 -23.51 -1.08
N ASP A 332 -17.67 -24.03 -1.28
CA ASP A 332 -18.35 -23.96 -2.57
C ASP A 332 -18.57 -22.51 -3.01
N GLY A 333 -18.22 -22.21 -4.26
CA GLY A 333 -18.37 -20.90 -4.85
C GLY A 333 -17.24 -19.91 -4.52
N VAL A 334 -16.16 -20.36 -3.86
CA VAL A 334 -14.98 -19.55 -3.61
C VAL A 334 -13.85 -19.92 -4.56
N THR A 335 -13.23 -18.92 -5.17
CA THR A 335 -12.02 -19.05 -5.98
C THR A 335 -10.84 -18.38 -5.27
N LEU A 336 -9.85 -19.17 -4.84
CA LEU A 336 -8.63 -18.60 -4.25
C LEU A 336 -7.66 -18.16 -5.35
N LEU A 337 -7.08 -16.96 -5.15
CA LEU A 337 -6.02 -16.39 -5.96
C LEU A 337 -4.75 -16.25 -5.10
N GLY A 338 -3.59 -16.45 -5.73
CA GLY A 338 -2.29 -16.21 -5.11
C GLY A 338 -1.76 -14.80 -5.39
N CYS A 339 -0.56 -14.54 -4.87
CA CYS A 339 0.15 -13.28 -5.08
C CYS A 339 1.52 -13.51 -5.72
N MET A 340 1.70 -13.03 -6.94
CA MET A 340 2.97 -13.14 -7.67
C MET A 340 4.09 -12.31 -7.04
N ALA A 341 3.76 -11.19 -6.40
CA ALA A 341 4.75 -10.36 -5.71
C ALA A 341 5.44 -11.11 -4.56
N HIS A 342 4.70 -11.94 -3.82
CA HIS A 342 5.25 -12.78 -2.75
C HIS A 342 6.15 -13.89 -3.30
N ILE A 343 5.74 -14.54 -4.41
CA ILE A 343 6.57 -15.54 -5.10
C ILE A 343 7.86 -14.87 -5.60
N ARG A 344 7.74 -13.71 -6.26
CA ARG A 344 8.90 -12.93 -6.73
C ARG A 344 9.87 -12.59 -5.61
N ARG A 345 9.37 -12.15 -4.46
CA ARG A 345 10.17 -11.82 -3.27
C ARG A 345 11.02 -13.02 -2.83
N LYS A 346 10.46 -14.23 -2.85
CA LYS A 346 11.19 -15.47 -2.49
C LYS A 346 12.32 -15.78 -3.47
N PHE A 347 12.09 -15.61 -4.78
CA PHE A 347 13.15 -15.81 -5.77
C PHE A 347 14.22 -14.71 -5.71
N VAL A 348 13.87 -13.46 -5.44
CA VAL A 348 14.84 -12.37 -5.20
C VAL A 348 15.71 -12.65 -3.95
N GLU A 349 15.12 -13.21 -2.89
CA GLU A 349 15.89 -13.65 -1.71
C GLU A 349 16.83 -14.81 -2.08
N ALA A 350 16.38 -15.76 -2.90
CA ALA A 350 17.15 -16.91 -3.35
C ALA A 350 18.29 -16.53 -4.32
N GLU A 351 18.14 -15.46 -5.10
CA GLU A 351 19.15 -14.98 -6.04
C GLU A 351 20.47 -14.62 -5.36
N ARG A 352 20.43 -14.21 -4.09
CA ARG A 352 21.64 -13.94 -3.29
C ARG A 352 22.52 -15.18 -3.09
N ALA A 353 21.89 -16.36 -3.01
CA ALA A 353 22.60 -17.63 -2.78
C ALA A 353 22.86 -18.40 -4.09
N CYS A 354 21.99 -18.27 -5.07
CA CYS A 354 22.02 -18.97 -6.35
C CYS A 354 21.81 -18.00 -7.50
N PRO A 355 22.77 -17.08 -7.79
CA PRO A 355 22.68 -16.18 -8.94
C PRO A 355 22.54 -16.96 -10.25
N GLY A 356 21.75 -16.44 -11.18
CA GLY A 356 21.51 -17.03 -12.49
C GLY A 356 20.39 -18.07 -12.52
N VAL A 357 20.29 -18.96 -11.53
CA VAL A 357 19.18 -19.93 -11.49
C VAL A 357 17.89 -19.26 -11.03
N ALA A 358 17.94 -18.51 -9.93
CA ALA A 358 16.79 -17.77 -9.44
C ALA A 358 16.37 -16.62 -10.37
N SER A 359 17.32 -16.00 -11.08
CA SER A 359 17.06 -14.98 -12.11
C SER A 359 16.10 -15.46 -13.18
N LYS A 360 16.16 -16.76 -13.55
CA LYS A 360 15.25 -17.32 -14.55
C LYS A 360 13.78 -17.25 -14.12
N ALA A 361 13.48 -17.53 -12.85
CA ALA A 361 12.13 -17.35 -12.32
C ALA A 361 11.69 -15.88 -12.37
N ILE A 362 12.62 -14.97 -12.03
CA ILE A 362 12.36 -13.52 -12.06
C ILE A 362 12.05 -13.06 -13.49
N GLU A 363 12.77 -13.56 -14.51
CA GLU A 363 12.49 -13.27 -15.92
C GLU A 363 11.05 -13.67 -16.31
N TYR A 364 10.61 -14.88 -15.97
CA TYR A 364 9.24 -15.32 -16.26
C TYR A 364 8.20 -14.42 -15.57
N ILE A 365 8.44 -14.06 -14.31
CA ILE A 365 7.56 -13.17 -13.56
C ILE A 365 7.54 -11.76 -14.20
N GLU A 366 8.67 -11.23 -14.65
CA GLU A 366 8.75 -9.94 -15.33
C GLU A 366 7.98 -9.93 -16.65
N LEU A 367 7.98 -11.04 -17.41
CA LEU A 367 7.16 -11.17 -18.61
C LEU A 367 5.67 -11.07 -18.29
N LEU A 368 5.20 -11.71 -17.22
CA LEU A 368 3.81 -11.61 -16.78
C LEU A 368 3.45 -10.17 -16.39
N TYR A 369 4.28 -9.50 -15.60
CA TYR A 369 4.05 -8.10 -15.23
C TYR A 369 4.09 -7.16 -16.44
N THR A 370 4.98 -7.38 -17.39
CA THR A 370 5.04 -6.59 -18.63
C THR A 370 3.77 -6.76 -19.46
N GLN A 371 3.23 -7.97 -19.54
CA GLN A 371 1.94 -8.22 -20.18
C GLN A 371 0.81 -7.45 -19.52
N GLU A 372 0.69 -7.55 -18.19
CA GLU A 372 -0.33 -6.84 -17.41
C GLU A 372 -0.21 -5.31 -17.56
N GLU A 373 1.02 -4.79 -17.54
CA GLU A 373 1.26 -3.37 -17.73
C GLU A 373 0.82 -2.89 -19.13
N ASN A 374 1.15 -3.66 -20.18
CA ASN A 374 0.71 -3.36 -21.55
C ASN A 374 -0.82 -3.34 -21.70
N LEU A 375 -1.52 -4.30 -21.08
CA LEU A 375 -2.98 -4.37 -21.09
C LEU A 375 -3.60 -3.18 -20.35
N ARG A 376 -3.08 -2.83 -19.19
CA ARG A 376 -3.55 -1.71 -18.38
C ARG A 376 -3.35 -0.36 -19.08
N GLU A 377 -2.19 -0.12 -19.70
CA GLU A 377 -1.91 1.17 -20.34
C GLU A 377 -2.80 1.45 -21.55
N ARG A 378 -3.13 0.42 -22.32
CA ARG A 378 -4.07 0.57 -23.42
C ARG A 378 -5.53 0.48 -22.97
N LYS A 379 -5.78 0.37 -21.66
CA LYS A 379 -7.11 0.26 -21.05
C LYS A 379 -7.94 -0.85 -21.71
N ALA A 380 -7.31 -2.04 -21.89
CA ALA A 380 -7.98 -3.17 -22.54
C ALA A 380 -9.23 -3.59 -21.74
N PRO A 381 -10.35 -3.91 -22.42
CA PRO A 381 -11.54 -4.47 -21.76
C PRO A 381 -11.21 -5.77 -21.01
N TYR A 382 -11.94 -6.09 -19.94
CA TYR A 382 -11.65 -7.26 -19.10
C TYR A 382 -11.73 -8.59 -19.85
N GLU A 383 -12.61 -8.69 -20.85
CA GLU A 383 -12.72 -9.86 -21.72
C GLU A 383 -11.42 -10.05 -22.55
N GLU A 384 -10.86 -8.95 -23.06
CA GLU A 384 -9.59 -8.97 -23.79
C GLU A 384 -8.43 -9.32 -22.84
N VAL A 385 -8.44 -8.78 -21.62
CA VAL A 385 -7.46 -9.11 -20.58
C VAL A 385 -7.50 -10.61 -20.28
N ALA A 386 -8.66 -11.18 -20.02
CA ALA A 386 -8.83 -12.61 -19.75
C ALA A 386 -8.36 -13.47 -20.94
N LYS A 387 -8.68 -13.06 -22.17
CA LYS A 387 -8.22 -13.74 -23.39
C LYS A 387 -6.70 -13.70 -23.53
N ALA A 388 -6.09 -12.52 -23.37
CA ALA A 388 -4.64 -12.36 -23.45
C ALA A 388 -3.90 -13.18 -22.39
N ARG A 389 -4.44 -13.27 -21.17
CA ARG A 389 -3.89 -14.10 -20.10
C ARG A 389 -3.92 -15.59 -20.47
N LYS A 390 -5.02 -16.07 -21.06
CA LYS A 390 -5.13 -17.46 -21.54
C LYS A 390 -4.18 -17.76 -22.69
N GLU A 391 -4.05 -16.84 -23.65
CA GLU A 391 -3.26 -17.06 -24.87
C GLU A 391 -1.75 -16.85 -24.66
N LYS A 392 -1.34 -15.92 -23.79
CA LYS A 392 0.07 -15.54 -23.57
C LYS A 392 0.53 -15.79 -22.13
N GLY A 393 -0.28 -15.44 -21.13
CA GLY A 393 0.09 -15.54 -19.72
C GLY A 393 0.21 -16.98 -19.24
N LEU A 394 -0.81 -17.83 -19.50
CA LEU A 394 -0.76 -19.23 -19.10
C LEU A 394 0.40 -19.99 -19.73
N PRO A 395 0.74 -19.87 -21.03
CA PRO A 395 1.95 -20.45 -21.57
C PRO A 395 3.25 -20.05 -20.87
N ILE A 396 3.39 -18.79 -20.46
CA ILE A 396 4.54 -18.33 -19.65
C ILE A 396 4.53 -19.04 -18.28
N MET A 397 3.37 -19.15 -17.64
CA MET A 397 3.23 -19.86 -16.37
C MET A 397 3.53 -21.35 -16.51
N ASP A 398 3.09 -22.00 -17.60
CA ASP A 398 3.38 -23.41 -17.89
C ASP A 398 4.88 -23.66 -18.03
N ALA A 399 5.59 -22.74 -18.65
CA ALA A 399 7.02 -22.84 -18.80
C ALA A 399 7.78 -22.60 -17.50
N MET A 400 7.33 -21.62 -16.71
CA MET A 400 7.88 -21.40 -15.38
C MET A 400 7.65 -22.63 -14.49
N GLU A 401 6.49 -23.27 -14.57
CA GLU A 401 6.19 -24.50 -13.83
C GLU A 401 7.10 -25.65 -14.25
N ALA A 402 7.30 -25.86 -15.55
CA ALA A 402 8.23 -26.87 -16.06
C ALA A 402 9.67 -26.59 -15.60
N TRP A 403 10.11 -25.33 -15.65
CA TRP A 403 11.40 -24.92 -15.12
C TRP A 403 11.51 -25.18 -13.61
N MET A 404 10.52 -24.77 -12.82
CA MET A 404 10.51 -25.04 -11.36
C MET A 404 10.64 -26.53 -11.07
N LYS A 405 9.92 -27.38 -11.82
CA LYS A 405 9.98 -28.85 -11.67
C LYS A 405 11.40 -29.37 -11.96
N ALA A 406 12.05 -28.88 -12.99
CA ALA A 406 13.42 -29.26 -13.28
C ALA A 406 14.39 -28.75 -12.21
N ALA A 407 14.28 -27.50 -11.78
CA ALA A 407 15.11 -26.91 -10.75
C ALA A 407 14.98 -27.64 -9.40
N SER A 408 13.79 -28.11 -9.02
CA SER A 408 13.57 -28.83 -7.76
C SER A 408 14.30 -30.18 -7.69
N THR A 409 14.65 -30.79 -8.83
CA THR A 409 15.41 -32.07 -8.84
C THR A 409 16.87 -31.89 -8.45
N THR A 410 17.42 -30.69 -8.60
CA THR A 410 18.84 -30.40 -8.38
C THR A 410 19.08 -29.47 -7.17
N THR A 411 18.01 -29.03 -6.51
CA THR A 411 18.07 -28.07 -5.40
C THR A 411 17.73 -28.75 -4.07
N THR A 412 18.51 -28.43 -3.05
CA THR A 412 18.22 -28.93 -1.69
C THR A 412 17.02 -28.18 -1.10
N PRO A 413 15.99 -28.86 -0.56
CA PRO A 413 14.79 -28.20 -0.01
C PRO A 413 15.05 -27.20 1.12
N SER A 414 16.16 -27.35 1.85
CA SER A 414 16.55 -26.44 2.95
C SER A 414 17.16 -25.11 2.47
N ASP A 415 17.62 -25.04 1.23
CA ASP A 415 18.25 -23.86 0.64
C ASP A 415 17.21 -22.77 0.35
N LEU A 416 17.68 -21.53 0.15
CA LEU A 416 16.79 -20.41 -0.19
C LEU A 416 16.01 -20.66 -1.49
N LEU A 417 16.68 -21.23 -2.50
CA LEU A 417 16.04 -21.59 -3.76
C LEU A 417 15.01 -22.71 -3.57
N GLY A 418 15.35 -23.77 -2.81
CA GLY A 418 14.42 -24.86 -2.49
C GLY A 418 13.17 -24.37 -1.77
N LYS A 419 13.33 -23.47 -0.81
CA LYS A 419 12.20 -22.82 -0.12
C LYS A 419 11.36 -21.94 -1.05
N ALA A 420 11.99 -21.22 -1.98
CA ALA A 420 11.28 -20.40 -2.97
C ALA A 420 10.46 -21.27 -3.93
N LEU A 421 11.05 -22.39 -4.40
CA LEU A 421 10.38 -23.36 -5.25
C LEU A 421 9.19 -24.01 -4.53
N ASP A 422 9.37 -24.48 -3.29
CA ASP A 422 8.30 -25.11 -2.49
C ASP A 422 7.14 -24.12 -2.25
N TYR A 423 7.45 -22.87 -1.92
CA TYR A 423 6.46 -21.82 -1.74
C TYR A 423 5.69 -21.54 -3.05
N ALA A 424 6.40 -21.36 -4.16
CA ALA A 424 5.79 -21.11 -5.45
C ALA A 424 4.89 -22.29 -5.89
N TYR A 425 5.35 -23.53 -5.71
CA TYR A 425 4.60 -24.73 -6.06
C TYR A 425 3.27 -24.84 -5.31
N LYS A 426 3.28 -24.57 -4.01
CA LYS A 426 2.06 -24.63 -3.19
C LYS A 426 1.02 -23.63 -3.66
N LEU A 427 1.45 -22.46 -4.13
CA LEU A 427 0.54 -21.41 -4.59
C LEU A 427 0.21 -21.51 -6.08
N TRP A 428 0.91 -22.33 -6.86
CA TRP A 428 0.80 -22.34 -8.31
C TRP A 428 -0.63 -22.57 -8.83
N PRO A 429 -1.42 -23.51 -8.29
CA PRO A 429 -2.83 -23.65 -8.69
C PRO A 429 -3.64 -22.37 -8.49
N ARG A 430 -3.45 -21.68 -7.34
CA ARG A 430 -4.12 -20.41 -7.03
C ARG A 430 -3.64 -19.28 -7.94
N MET A 431 -2.35 -19.27 -8.31
CA MET A 431 -1.81 -18.30 -9.24
C MET A 431 -2.43 -18.40 -10.63
N ARG A 432 -2.69 -19.60 -11.12
CA ARG A 432 -3.30 -19.83 -12.44
C ARG A 432 -4.73 -19.29 -12.53
N ASN A 433 -5.42 -19.18 -11.41
CA ASN A 433 -6.80 -18.67 -11.34
C ASN A 433 -6.92 -17.21 -11.76
N TYR A 434 -5.82 -16.42 -11.75
CA TYR A 434 -5.85 -15.01 -12.23
C TYR A 434 -6.30 -14.89 -13.69
N ALA A 435 -6.14 -15.95 -14.49
CA ALA A 435 -6.55 -15.98 -15.90
C ALA A 435 -8.04 -16.31 -16.11
N LEU A 436 -8.80 -16.61 -15.04
CA LEU A 436 -10.23 -16.92 -15.14
C LEU A 436 -11.06 -15.67 -15.43
N ASP A 437 -10.67 -14.54 -14.88
CA ASP A 437 -11.38 -13.26 -15.03
C ASP A 437 -10.37 -12.12 -15.26
N GLY A 438 -10.67 -11.23 -16.20
CA GLY A 438 -9.81 -10.07 -16.51
C GLY A 438 -9.75 -9.02 -15.39
N ARG A 439 -10.69 -9.04 -14.45
CA ARG A 439 -10.71 -8.15 -13.29
C ARG A 439 -9.69 -8.56 -12.22
N TYR A 440 -9.31 -9.84 -12.16
CA TYR A 440 -8.40 -10.34 -11.12
C TYR A 440 -7.00 -9.74 -11.29
N HIS A 441 -6.33 -9.48 -10.17
CA HIS A 441 -4.98 -8.95 -10.17
C HIS A 441 -3.94 -10.08 -10.14
N LEU A 442 -2.74 -9.80 -10.68
CA LEU A 442 -1.62 -10.74 -10.61
C LEU A 442 -1.03 -10.83 -9.19
N ASP A 443 -1.22 -9.79 -8.40
CA ASP A 443 -0.75 -9.70 -7.01
C ASP A 443 -1.77 -8.97 -6.10
N ASN A 444 -1.53 -9.01 -4.79
CA ASN A 444 -2.35 -8.34 -3.79
C ASN A 444 -1.70 -7.05 -3.25
N ASN A 445 -0.87 -6.37 -4.05
CA ASN A 445 -0.18 -5.15 -3.64
C ASN A 445 -1.13 -4.01 -3.22
N ASP A 446 -2.39 -4.04 -3.68
CA ASP A 446 -3.36 -3.01 -3.33
C ASP A 446 -3.80 -3.11 -1.86
N VAL A 447 -4.00 -4.32 -1.33
CA VAL A 447 -4.27 -4.50 0.09
C VAL A 447 -3.06 -4.13 0.94
N GLU A 448 -1.83 -4.48 0.51
CA GLU A 448 -0.61 -4.07 1.20
C GLU A 448 -0.44 -2.54 1.22
N ARG A 449 -0.85 -1.84 0.14
CA ARG A 449 -0.86 -0.38 0.09
C ARG A 449 -1.78 0.23 1.13
N GLY A 450 -2.99 -0.28 1.30
CA GLY A 450 -3.95 0.16 2.30
C GLY A 450 -3.47 -0.04 3.75
N GLN A 451 -2.47 -0.89 3.99
CA GLN A 451 -1.87 -1.05 5.32
C GLN A 451 -0.81 0.01 5.65
N ARG A 452 -0.25 0.68 4.64
CA ARG A 452 0.90 1.61 4.83
C ARG A 452 0.63 2.73 5.83
N PRO A 453 -0.53 3.42 5.83
CA PRO A 453 -0.81 4.45 6.81
C PRO A 453 -0.76 3.92 8.24
N SER A 454 -1.35 2.76 8.52
CA SER A 454 -1.31 2.13 9.85
C SER A 454 0.11 1.76 10.28
N VAL A 455 0.95 1.28 9.35
CA VAL A 455 2.36 0.94 9.60
C VAL A 455 3.20 2.20 9.82
N MET A 456 2.94 3.28 9.09
CA MET A 456 3.63 4.57 9.26
C MET A 456 3.22 5.24 10.57
N GLY A 457 1.91 5.29 10.86
CA GLY A 457 1.37 5.82 12.11
C GLY A 457 2.00 5.14 13.33
N ARG A 458 2.09 3.81 13.30
CA ARG A 458 2.76 3.03 14.36
C ARG A 458 4.22 3.44 14.63
N LYS A 459 4.94 3.98 13.65
CA LYS A 459 6.31 4.49 13.86
C LYS A 459 6.32 5.81 14.64
N ASN A 460 5.20 6.52 14.69
CA ASN A 460 5.06 7.82 15.37
C ASN A 460 4.44 7.70 16.75
N TYR A 461 3.30 7.01 16.89
CA TYR A 461 2.59 6.83 18.18
C TYR A 461 2.85 5.49 18.86
N LEU A 462 3.68 4.61 18.25
CA LEU A 462 4.31 3.40 18.79
C LEU A 462 3.36 2.22 19.07
N PHE A 463 2.24 2.40 19.74
CA PHE A 463 1.30 1.36 20.14
C PHE A 463 -0.09 1.93 20.45
N SER A 464 -1.12 1.09 20.46
CA SER A 464 -2.42 1.38 21.06
C SER A 464 -2.38 1.11 22.56
N HIS A 465 -3.04 1.96 23.35
CA HIS A 465 -3.03 1.85 24.82
C HIS A 465 -3.65 0.52 25.28
N ASP A 466 -4.71 0.09 24.60
CA ASP A 466 -5.46 -1.14 24.90
C ASP A 466 -6.16 -1.69 23.63
N ASP A 467 -7.01 -2.68 23.79
CA ASP A 467 -7.80 -3.27 22.71
C ASP A 467 -8.83 -2.28 22.14
N LYS A 468 -9.44 -1.43 22.98
CA LYS A 468 -10.39 -0.40 22.51
C LYS A 468 -9.72 0.59 21.58
N GLY A 469 -8.52 1.06 21.92
CA GLY A 469 -7.74 1.94 21.04
C GLY A 469 -7.32 1.26 19.73
N ALA A 470 -7.18 -0.08 19.71
CA ALA A 470 -6.94 -0.82 18.48
C ALA A 470 -8.23 -0.99 17.64
N GLU A 471 -9.39 -1.17 18.27
CA GLU A 471 -10.70 -1.17 17.61
C GLU A 471 -10.99 0.20 16.98
N ASP A 472 -10.72 1.29 17.68
CA ASP A 472 -10.87 2.66 17.13
C ASP A 472 -9.96 2.89 15.93
N ASN A 473 -8.72 2.37 15.95
CA ASN A 473 -7.84 2.42 14.80
C ASN A 473 -8.45 1.68 13.60
N ALA A 474 -9.13 0.54 13.82
CA ALA A 474 -9.80 -0.18 12.74
C ALA A 474 -10.93 0.66 12.13
N VAL A 475 -11.71 1.36 12.96
CA VAL A 475 -12.77 2.29 12.50
C VAL A 475 -12.17 3.37 11.60
N PHE A 476 -11.16 4.10 12.10
CA PHE A 476 -10.60 5.23 11.37
C PHE A 476 -9.88 4.81 10.10
N TYR A 477 -8.99 3.82 10.15
CA TYR A 477 -8.30 3.37 8.95
C TYR A 477 -9.25 2.79 7.90
N SER A 478 -10.33 2.11 8.29
CA SER A 478 -11.32 1.63 7.32
C SER A 478 -11.98 2.77 6.56
N LEU A 479 -12.45 3.78 7.27
CA LEU A 479 -13.20 4.87 6.69
C LEU A 479 -12.31 5.83 5.89
N LEU A 480 -11.16 6.22 6.45
CA LEU A 480 -10.25 7.19 5.80
C LEU A 480 -9.57 6.59 4.56
N GLU A 481 -9.03 5.38 4.66
CA GLU A 481 -8.44 4.70 3.51
C GLU A 481 -9.48 4.40 2.41
N SER A 482 -10.76 4.21 2.79
CA SER A 482 -11.83 4.08 1.80
C SER A 482 -12.09 5.40 1.08
N CYS A 483 -11.91 6.55 1.73
CA CYS A 483 -11.92 7.85 1.05
C CYS A 483 -10.81 7.93 -0.02
N ASP A 484 -9.60 7.49 0.31
CA ASP A 484 -8.47 7.47 -0.62
C ASP A 484 -8.73 6.54 -1.82
N VAL A 485 -9.29 5.36 -1.58
CA VAL A 485 -9.65 4.42 -2.65
C VAL A 485 -10.58 5.07 -3.68
N VAL A 486 -11.57 5.81 -3.22
CA VAL A 486 -12.53 6.50 -4.10
C VAL A 486 -12.09 7.93 -4.47
N GLN A 487 -10.88 8.36 -4.10
CA GLN A 487 -10.33 9.70 -4.38
C GLN A 487 -11.22 10.83 -3.84
N LEU A 488 -11.68 10.69 -2.61
CA LEU A 488 -12.43 11.68 -1.87
C LEU A 488 -11.52 12.35 -0.84
N ASN A 489 -11.66 13.67 -0.64
CA ASN A 489 -10.92 14.36 0.43
C ASN A 489 -11.45 13.89 1.80
N PRO A 490 -10.63 13.20 2.63
CA PRO A 490 -11.11 12.63 3.88
C PRO A 490 -11.47 13.70 4.93
N LEU A 491 -10.81 14.87 4.92
CA LEU A 491 -11.14 15.96 5.85
C LEU A 491 -12.52 16.56 5.56
N ASP A 492 -12.80 16.85 4.29
CA ASP A 492 -14.09 17.43 3.89
C ASP A 492 -15.23 16.44 4.16
N TRP A 493 -15.01 15.15 3.79
CA TRP A 493 -15.96 14.09 4.05
C TRP A 493 -16.23 13.93 5.54
N LEU A 494 -15.20 13.79 6.38
CA LEU A 494 -15.35 13.55 7.81
C LEU A 494 -16.02 14.74 8.51
N THR A 495 -15.70 15.98 8.12
CA THR A 495 -16.32 17.18 8.67
C THR A 495 -17.82 17.20 8.40
N ASP A 496 -18.24 16.92 7.16
CA ASP A 496 -19.67 16.88 6.79
C ASP A 496 -20.40 15.72 7.49
N VAL A 497 -19.81 14.53 7.47
CA VAL A 497 -20.38 13.34 8.10
C VAL A 497 -20.58 13.54 9.61
N LEU A 498 -19.59 14.05 10.34
CA LEU A 498 -19.71 14.33 11.76
C LEU A 498 -20.79 15.37 12.06
N GLY A 499 -20.99 16.33 11.16
CA GLY A 499 -22.07 17.32 11.25
C GLY A 499 -23.46 16.73 11.00
N ARG A 500 -23.58 15.68 10.21
CA ARG A 500 -24.86 15.08 9.76
C ARG A 500 -25.28 13.84 10.56
N LEU A 501 -24.32 13.02 10.99
CA LEU A 501 -24.57 11.73 11.63
C LEU A 501 -25.37 11.91 12.95
N ARG A 502 -26.48 11.19 13.08
CA ARG A 502 -27.39 11.19 14.24
C ARG A 502 -27.63 9.77 14.71
N ASP A 503 -27.93 9.61 15.98
CA ASP A 503 -28.12 8.29 16.61
C ASP A 503 -29.38 7.55 16.12
N ASN A 504 -30.32 8.25 15.49
CA ASN A 504 -31.59 7.70 15.00
C ASN A 504 -31.68 7.61 13.47
N MET A 505 -30.55 7.64 12.77
CA MET A 505 -30.51 7.41 11.32
C MET A 505 -30.81 5.94 11.03
N ASP A 506 -31.57 5.71 9.97
CA ASP A 506 -31.79 4.36 9.47
C ASP A 506 -30.58 3.87 8.62
N GLU A 507 -30.61 2.61 8.25
CA GLU A 507 -29.52 1.96 7.52
C GLU A 507 -29.27 2.59 6.14
N ASP A 508 -30.35 2.96 5.41
CA ASP A 508 -30.24 3.61 4.11
C ASP A 508 -29.59 4.99 4.23
N GLU A 509 -29.94 5.76 5.26
CA GLU A 509 -29.33 7.05 5.57
C GLU A 509 -27.83 6.92 5.90
N ILE A 510 -27.45 5.86 6.66
CA ILE A 510 -26.06 5.57 7.00
C ILE A 510 -25.27 5.20 5.73
N ILE A 511 -25.82 4.34 4.87
CA ILE A 511 -25.19 3.92 3.61
C ILE A 511 -24.88 5.13 2.72
N GLN A 512 -25.78 6.14 2.67
CA GLN A 512 -25.54 7.35 1.88
C GLN A 512 -24.35 8.20 2.37
N LEU A 513 -23.89 7.99 3.59
CA LEU A 513 -22.73 8.66 4.15
C LEU A 513 -21.41 7.91 3.90
N LEU A 514 -21.45 6.65 3.45
CA LEU A 514 -20.24 5.88 3.10
C LEU A 514 -19.43 6.58 2.00
N PRO A 515 -18.10 6.54 2.04
CA PRO A 515 -17.25 7.32 1.12
C PRO A 515 -17.63 7.20 -0.35
N TYR A 516 -17.89 5.99 -0.85
CA TYR A 516 -18.23 5.76 -2.25
C TYR A 516 -19.62 6.28 -2.65
N GLN A 517 -20.61 6.20 -1.77
CA GLN A 517 -21.95 6.76 -2.00
C GLN A 517 -21.93 8.27 -1.89
N TYR A 518 -21.24 8.79 -0.88
CA TYR A 518 -21.08 10.22 -0.68
C TYR A 518 -20.45 10.89 -1.92
N LYS A 519 -19.44 10.28 -2.52
CA LYS A 519 -18.85 10.75 -3.77
C LYS A 519 -19.86 10.77 -4.91
N LYS A 520 -20.58 9.65 -5.14
CA LYS A 520 -21.62 9.54 -6.19
C LYS A 520 -22.72 10.59 -6.07
N SER A 521 -23.08 10.98 -4.84
CA SER A 521 -24.14 11.98 -4.61
C SER A 521 -23.71 13.41 -4.95
N ARG A 522 -22.42 13.66 -5.19
CA ARG A 522 -21.84 14.99 -5.50
C ARG A 522 -21.28 15.12 -6.90
N GLU A 523 -21.15 14.01 -7.63
CA GLU A 523 -20.87 13.96 -9.07
C GLU A 523 -22.16 14.15 -9.88
#